data_ffefec9d775cdf763fe8882c8e51bd65
#
_entry.id   ffefec9d775cdf763fe8882c8e51bd65
#
_cell.length_a   1.000
_cell.length_b   1.000
_cell.length_c   1.000
_cell.angle_alpha   90.00
_cell.angle_beta   90.00
_cell.angle_gamma   90.00
#
_symmetry.space_group_name_H-M   'P 1'
#
loop_
_entity.id
_entity.type
_entity.pdbx_description
1 polymer ?
#
loop_
_entity_poly.entity_id
_entity_poly.type
_entity_poly.pdbx_seq_one_letter_code
_entity_poly.pdbx_strand_id
1 'polypeptide(L)'
;DQFRTFTFDPKQFPDPKGLNAWLKERGFHNTWMINPGVGADTSKFPPQGYFVYEQLMAGNHATLKADGTVYQGEVWPGWCVFPDFMRRETRAWWSTLYTDFMANGIT
;
A
#
# COMPACT_ATOMS: atom_id res chain seq x y z
N ASP A 1 -5.53 1.27 -8.79
CA ASP A 1 -4.34 0.63 -8.44
C ASP A 1 -3.06 1.15 -9.07
N GLN A 2 -2.71 1.02 -10.33
CA GLN A 2 -1.43 1.51 -10.87
C GLN A 2 -0.20 0.99 -10.07
N PHE A 3 -0.26 -0.27 -9.65
CA PHE A 3 0.74 -0.92 -8.77
C PHE A 3 0.87 -0.30 -7.37
N ARG A 4 -0.08 0.53 -6.95
CA ARG A 4 -0.10 1.12 -5.60
C ARG A 4 -0.46 0.07 -4.57
N THR A 5 0.38 -0.07 -3.56
CA THR A 5 0.16 -1.04 -2.48
C THR A 5 -1.09 -0.69 -1.65
N PHE A 6 -1.78 -1.68 -1.12
CA PHE A 6 -3.05 -1.58 -0.39
C PHE A 6 -4.22 -1.00 -1.18
N THR A 7 -4.20 -1.07 -2.52
CA THR A 7 -5.30 -0.58 -3.35
C THR A 7 -5.80 -1.64 -4.33
N PHE A 8 -7.07 -1.57 -4.67
CA PHE A 8 -7.68 -2.36 -5.74
C PHE A 8 -8.08 -1.46 -6.91
N ASP A 9 -8.00 -1.99 -8.12
CA ASP A 9 -8.59 -1.34 -9.29
C ASP A 9 -10.11 -1.56 -9.25
N PRO A 10 -10.93 -0.52 -9.07
CA PRO A 10 -12.37 -0.69 -8.92
C PRO A 10 -13.07 -1.17 -10.21
N LYS A 11 -12.41 -1.06 -11.36
CA LYS A 11 -12.94 -1.58 -12.64
C LYS A 11 -12.70 -3.07 -12.79
N GLN A 12 -11.51 -3.55 -12.37
CA GLN A 12 -11.15 -4.96 -12.48
C GLN A 12 -11.55 -5.78 -11.24
N PHE A 13 -11.54 -5.15 -10.08
CA PHE A 13 -11.90 -5.74 -8.78
C PHE A 13 -12.97 -4.89 -8.08
N PRO A 14 -14.20 -4.85 -8.64
CA PRO A 14 -15.27 -4.01 -8.07
C PRO A 14 -15.72 -4.49 -6.68
N ASP A 15 -15.58 -5.78 -6.39
CA ASP A 15 -15.90 -6.41 -5.11
C ASP A 15 -14.81 -7.42 -4.71
N PRO A 16 -13.68 -6.96 -4.19
CA PRO A 16 -12.60 -7.86 -3.77
C PRO A 16 -13.01 -8.79 -2.63
N LYS A 17 -13.91 -8.34 -1.74
CA LYS A 17 -14.43 -9.17 -0.65
C LYS A 17 -15.27 -10.33 -1.16
N GLY A 18 -16.19 -10.05 -2.07
CA GLY A 18 -17.00 -11.08 -2.72
C GLY A 18 -16.17 -12.07 -3.52
N LEU A 19 -15.15 -11.59 -4.26
CA LEU A 19 -14.22 -12.46 -4.96
C LEU A 19 -13.49 -13.43 -4.01
N ASN A 20 -12.98 -12.92 -2.89
CA ASN A 20 -12.28 -13.74 -1.91
C ASN A 20 -13.22 -14.77 -1.26
N ALA A 21 -14.47 -14.38 -0.94
CA ALA A 21 -15.47 -15.28 -0.42
C ALA A 21 -15.80 -16.41 -1.41
N TRP A 22 -16.00 -16.06 -2.69
CA TRP A 22 -16.28 -17.00 -3.77
C TRP A 22 -15.15 -18.01 -3.97
N LEU A 23 -13.90 -17.57 -3.90
CA LEU A 23 -12.72 -18.45 -4.00
C LEU A 23 -12.61 -19.38 -2.79
N LYS A 24 -12.82 -18.85 -1.58
CA LYS A 24 -12.78 -19.62 -0.33
C LYS A 24 -13.80 -20.77 -0.32
N GLU A 25 -15.04 -20.50 -0.74
CA GLU A 25 -16.08 -21.53 -0.88
C GLU A 25 -15.69 -22.70 -1.79
N ARG A 26 -14.75 -22.44 -2.72
CA ARG A 26 -14.23 -23.44 -3.68
C ARG A 26 -12.90 -24.05 -3.26
N GLY A 27 -12.47 -23.80 -2.02
CA GLY A 27 -11.23 -24.35 -1.46
C GLY A 27 -9.95 -23.66 -1.91
N PHE A 28 -10.04 -22.45 -2.50
CA PHE A 28 -8.88 -21.66 -2.86
C PHE A 28 -8.45 -20.74 -1.71
N HIS A 29 -7.14 -20.57 -1.58
CA HIS A 29 -6.52 -19.55 -0.74
C HIS A 29 -5.92 -18.46 -1.60
N ASN A 30 -6.08 -17.22 -1.19
CA ASN A 30 -5.56 -16.05 -1.90
C ASN A 30 -4.33 -15.49 -1.23
N THR A 31 -3.31 -15.21 -2.02
CA THR A 31 -2.15 -14.41 -1.59
C THR A 31 -2.15 -13.10 -2.38
N TRP A 32 -2.25 -12.01 -1.67
CA TRP A 32 -2.15 -10.67 -2.25
C TRP A 32 -0.81 -10.06 -1.92
N MET A 33 -0.10 -9.64 -2.95
CA MET A 33 1.25 -9.10 -2.80
C MET A 33 1.20 -7.64 -2.34
N ILE A 34 1.95 -7.34 -1.29
CA ILE A 34 2.15 -5.98 -0.77
C ILE A 34 3.63 -5.64 -0.87
N ASN A 35 3.96 -4.63 -1.66
CA ASN A 35 5.30 -4.08 -1.77
C ASN A 35 5.49 -2.87 -0.85
N PRO A 36 6.71 -2.66 -0.31
CA PRO A 36 6.98 -1.50 0.54
C PRO A 36 7.20 -0.21 -0.25
N GLY A 37 7.33 -0.26 -1.56
CA GLY A 37 7.47 0.92 -2.40
C GLY A 37 6.13 1.65 -2.55
N VAL A 38 6.01 2.81 -1.89
CA VAL A 38 4.81 3.65 -1.91
C VAL A 38 4.95 4.69 -3.01
N GLY A 39 4.07 4.63 -4.02
CA GLY A 39 4.11 5.55 -5.17
C GLY A 39 4.06 7.01 -4.73
N ALA A 40 5.04 7.79 -5.18
CA ALA A 40 5.22 9.20 -4.81
C ALA A 40 4.82 10.18 -5.92
N ASP A 41 4.53 9.71 -7.12
CA ASP A 41 4.07 10.56 -8.22
C ASP A 41 2.58 10.86 -8.06
N THR A 42 2.27 11.90 -7.26
CA THR A 42 0.91 12.31 -6.97
C THR A 42 0.15 12.86 -8.18
N SER A 43 0.85 13.21 -9.26
CA SER A 43 0.22 13.66 -10.50
C SER A 43 -0.61 12.58 -11.18
N LYS A 44 -0.29 11.32 -10.91
CA LYS A 44 -1.01 10.15 -11.44
C LYS A 44 -2.24 9.75 -10.60
N PHE A 45 -2.52 10.44 -9.49
CA PHE A 45 -3.52 10.02 -8.52
C PHE A 45 -4.60 11.07 -8.20
N PRO A 46 -4.90 12.03 -9.08
CA PRO A 46 -6.01 12.94 -8.85
C PRO A 46 -7.35 12.19 -8.97
N PRO A 47 -8.43 12.71 -8.35
CA PRO A 47 -8.45 13.85 -7.43
C PRO A 47 -8.33 13.44 -5.95
N GLN A 48 -8.41 12.14 -5.62
CA GLN A 48 -8.53 11.67 -4.24
C GLN A 48 -7.20 11.40 -3.53
N GLY A 49 -6.09 11.53 -4.26
CA GLY A 49 -4.77 11.22 -3.70
C GLY A 49 -4.52 9.72 -3.51
N TYR A 50 -3.46 9.41 -2.79
CA TYR A 50 -3.09 8.06 -2.41
C TYR A 50 -2.88 8.00 -0.89
N PHE A 51 -3.85 7.47 -0.17
CA PHE A 51 -3.91 7.53 1.29
C PHE A 51 -2.67 6.97 2.00
N VAL A 52 -2.05 5.91 1.45
CA VAL A 52 -0.82 5.33 2.04
C VAL A 52 0.34 6.33 1.96
N TYR A 53 0.50 7.01 0.83
CA TYR A 53 1.51 8.07 0.67
C TYR A 53 1.26 9.24 1.61
N GLU A 54 0.01 9.71 1.67
CA GLU A 54 -0.38 10.83 2.53
C GLU A 54 -0.12 10.54 4.01
N GLN A 55 -0.50 9.35 4.48
CA GLN A 55 -0.26 8.92 5.86
C GLN A 55 1.23 8.73 6.15
N LEU A 56 1.97 8.14 5.20
CA LEU A 56 3.42 7.94 5.34
C LEU A 56 4.14 9.27 5.53
N MET A 57 3.80 10.27 4.72
CA MET A 57 4.44 11.59 4.80
C MET A 57 3.98 12.37 6.04
N ALA A 58 2.69 12.38 6.34
CA ALA A 58 2.14 13.09 7.51
C ALA A 58 2.67 12.52 8.84
N GLY A 59 2.90 11.21 8.90
CA GLY A 59 3.46 10.52 10.08
C GLY A 59 4.99 10.53 10.15
N ASN A 60 5.68 11.15 9.18
CA ASN A 60 7.15 11.12 9.06
C ASN A 60 7.72 9.69 9.05
N HIS A 61 7.04 8.78 8.37
CA HIS A 61 7.41 7.36 8.33
C HIS A 61 8.41 7.01 7.23
N ALA A 62 8.77 7.97 6.37
CA ALA A 62 9.66 7.74 5.23
C ALA A 62 11.12 7.51 5.65
N THR A 63 11.80 6.66 4.90
CA THR A 63 13.26 6.52 4.97
C THR A 63 13.92 7.83 4.51
N LEU A 64 14.91 8.29 5.26
CA LEU A 64 15.64 9.53 4.97
C LEU A 64 17.05 9.22 4.48
N LYS A 65 17.59 10.11 3.65
CA LYS A 65 19.01 10.18 3.32
C LYS A 65 19.80 10.80 4.48
N ALA A 66 21.13 10.73 4.40
CA ALA A 66 22.03 11.31 5.40
C ALA A 66 21.85 12.84 5.57
N ASP A 67 21.39 13.53 4.53
CA ASP A 67 21.11 14.97 4.53
C ASP A 67 19.73 15.35 5.11
N GLY A 68 18.94 14.33 5.55
CA GLY A 68 17.61 14.51 6.10
C GLY A 68 16.48 14.58 5.05
N THR A 69 16.79 14.55 3.77
CA THR A 69 15.77 14.50 2.72
C THR A 69 15.19 13.09 2.56
N VAL A 70 13.95 12.98 2.09
CA VAL A 70 13.30 11.70 1.86
C VAL A 70 14.00 10.91 0.75
N TYR A 71 14.35 9.66 1.04
CA TYR A 71 14.88 8.74 0.04
C TYR A 71 13.77 8.37 -0.97
N GLN A 72 14.13 8.40 -2.24
CA GLN A 72 13.27 7.96 -3.34
C GLN A 72 14.00 6.93 -4.20
N GLY A 73 13.24 5.96 -4.69
CA GLY A 73 13.74 4.96 -5.62
C GLY A 73 12.65 4.54 -6.60
N GLU A 74 13.05 4.01 -7.74
CA GLU A 74 12.12 3.59 -8.78
C GLU A 74 11.80 2.10 -8.62
N VAL A 75 10.51 1.78 -8.50
CA VAL A 75 9.96 0.41 -8.51
C VAL A 75 8.69 0.39 -9.37
N TRP A 76 7.81 -0.60 -9.23
CA TRP A 76 6.68 -0.79 -10.14
C TRP A 76 5.74 0.41 -10.34
N PRO A 77 5.38 1.20 -9.30
CA PRO A 77 4.61 2.42 -9.52
C PRO A 77 5.38 3.56 -10.18
N GLY A 78 6.69 3.42 -10.40
CA GLY A 78 7.62 4.48 -10.77
C GLY A 78 8.37 5.00 -9.54
N TRP A 79 8.51 6.31 -9.40
CA TRP A 79 9.15 6.92 -8.23
C TRP A 79 8.36 6.65 -6.95
N CYS A 80 9.03 6.08 -5.96
CA CYS A 80 8.46 5.67 -4.69
C CYS A 80 9.24 6.22 -3.51
N VAL A 81 8.56 6.36 -2.40
CA VAL A 81 9.14 6.50 -1.06
C VAL A 81 9.00 5.18 -0.32
N PHE A 82 9.82 4.97 0.71
CA PHE A 82 9.85 3.71 1.43
C PHE A 82 9.67 3.93 2.93
N PRO A 83 8.82 3.14 3.61
CA PRO A 83 8.71 3.20 5.06
C PRO A 83 10.03 2.86 5.74
N ASP A 84 10.39 3.60 6.77
CA ASP A 84 11.54 3.29 7.63
C ASP A 84 11.15 2.24 8.68
N PHE A 85 11.26 0.97 8.32
CA PHE A 85 10.92 -0.14 9.20
C PHE A 85 11.88 -0.34 10.38
N MET A 86 12.98 0.41 10.47
CA MET A 86 13.82 0.43 11.67
C MET A 86 13.11 1.13 12.83
N ARG A 87 12.18 2.04 12.53
CA ARG A 87 11.40 2.78 13.51
C ARG A 87 10.17 1.98 13.96
N ARG A 88 9.97 1.93 15.28
CA ARG A 88 8.83 1.22 15.88
C ARG A 88 7.47 1.82 15.44
N GLU A 89 7.39 3.14 15.40
CA GLU A 89 6.19 3.89 15.03
C GLU A 89 5.78 3.58 13.59
N THR A 90 6.76 3.49 12.69
CA THR A 90 6.52 3.13 11.28
C THR A 90 5.98 1.72 11.14
N ARG A 91 6.55 0.76 11.89
CA ARG A 91 6.03 -0.63 11.89
C ARG A 91 4.60 -0.70 12.45
N ALA A 92 4.32 0.03 13.53
CA ALA A 92 2.99 0.10 14.12
C ALA A 92 1.96 0.68 13.14
N TRP A 93 2.30 1.79 12.50
CA TRP A 93 1.45 2.38 11.46
C TRP A 93 1.25 1.42 10.28
N TRP A 94 2.31 0.84 9.73
CA TRP A 94 2.24 -0.08 8.58
C TRP A 94 1.34 -1.27 8.88
N SER A 95 1.37 -1.80 10.10
CA SER A 95 0.52 -2.92 10.50
C SER A 95 -0.98 -2.56 10.48
N THR A 96 -1.35 -1.31 10.72
CA THR A 96 -2.76 -0.88 10.65
C THR A 96 -3.34 -0.98 9.25
N LEU A 97 -2.51 -0.78 8.21
CA LEU A 97 -2.93 -0.88 6.81
C LEU A 97 -3.37 -2.31 6.45
N TYR A 98 -2.78 -3.31 7.10
CA TYR A 98 -3.20 -4.71 6.89
C TYR A 98 -4.57 -5.01 7.49
N THR A 99 -4.96 -4.36 8.57
CA THR A 99 -6.24 -4.62 9.24
C THR A 99 -7.40 -4.43 8.26
N ASP A 100 -7.47 -3.28 7.61
CA ASP A 100 -8.53 -2.99 6.64
C ASP A 100 -8.39 -3.81 5.36
N PHE A 101 -7.14 -4.03 4.91
CA PHE A 101 -6.88 -4.82 3.71
C PHE A 101 -7.28 -6.29 3.89
N MET A 102 -6.93 -6.89 5.02
CA MET A 102 -7.29 -8.27 5.37
C MET A 102 -8.80 -8.46 5.59
N ALA A 103 -9.52 -7.40 5.96
CA ALA A 103 -10.99 -7.43 6.09
C ALA A 103 -11.71 -7.75 4.77
N ASN A 104 -11.01 -7.69 3.63
CA ASN A 104 -11.51 -8.18 2.34
C ASN A 104 -11.50 -9.73 2.21
N GLY A 105 -11.15 -10.46 3.28
CA GLY A 105 -11.21 -11.93 3.30
C GLY A 105 -10.00 -12.62 2.68
N ILE A 106 -8.84 -11.99 2.70
CA ILE A 106 -7.56 -12.57 2.29
C ILE A 106 -7.17 -13.65 3.30
N THR A 107 -6.76 -14.80 2.81
CA THR A 107 -6.45 -15.98 3.65
C THR A 107 -5.05 -16.49 3.39
#